data_1a341381215eeadea232a4d3b0840f9a
#
_entry.id   1a341381215eeadea232a4d3b0840f9a
#
_cell.length_a   1.000
_cell.length_b   1.000
_cell.length_c   1.000
_cell.angle_alpha   90.00
_cell.angle_beta   90.00
_cell.angle_gamma   90.00
#
_symmetry.space_group_name_H-M   'P 1'
#
loop_
_entity.id
_entity.type
_entity.pdbx_description
1 polymer ?
#
loop_
_entity_poly.entity_id
_entity_poly.type
_entity_poly.pdbx_seq_one_letter_code
_entity_poly.pdbx_strand_id
1 'polypeptide(L)'
;MASALLSALAVSGAANAYQAEVGGSYNYLDPDNGSSVSKFGVDGTYYFNPVQTRNAPLAEAAFLSRASNVNALINYGDNSGTKDTQYGVGVEYYVPNSDFYLSGDVGRNEREVDNTNIDSKVTTYAAEVGYLPAPGLLLALGVKGYDEKDGKDGADPTVRAKYVTQVGQHDVNLEAFGAFGDLDEYKVRGDYYIDKTLSVGADYYNNDLTDKDEFGINAKKFLNQQVSVEGRVGFGDNDNTYGVRAAYRF
;
A
#
# COMPACT_ATOMS: atom_id res chain seq x y z
N MET A 1 24.09 -4.72 14.33
CA MET A 1 23.65 -3.32 14.13
C MET A 1 22.13 -3.13 14.03
N ALA A 2 21.33 -4.18 14.07
CA ALA A 2 19.85 -4.08 14.05
C ALA A 2 19.21 -3.66 15.39
N SER A 3 19.92 -3.78 16.51
CA SER A 3 19.36 -3.48 17.84
C SER A 3 19.31 -1.98 18.20
N ALA A 4 19.95 -1.11 17.46
CA ALA A 4 19.97 0.33 17.75
C ALA A 4 18.80 1.11 17.15
N LEU A 5 18.12 0.55 16.15
CA LEU A 5 16.93 1.19 15.53
C LEU A 5 15.62 0.96 16.31
N LEU A 6 15.53 -0.15 17.06
CA LEU A 6 14.32 -0.43 17.86
C LEU A 6 14.24 0.39 19.17
N SER A 7 15.34 0.91 19.68
CA SER A 7 15.34 1.64 20.94
C SER A 7 14.97 3.13 20.84
N ALA A 8 14.87 3.69 19.63
CA ALA A 8 14.46 5.08 19.42
C ALA A 8 12.93 5.27 19.26
N LEU A 9 12.17 4.17 19.21
CA LEU A 9 10.72 4.18 18.95
C LEU A 9 9.84 4.20 20.21
N ALA A 10 10.44 4.21 21.39
CA ALA A 10 9.68 4.29 22.65
C ALA A 10 9.40 5.73 23.06
N VAL A 11 8.76 6.52 22.21
CA VAL A 11 8.12 7.76 22.64
C VAL A 11 6.66 7.45 22.93
N SER A 12 6.35 7.16 24.20
CA SER A 12 4.98 7.12 24.69
C SER A 12 4.39 8.53 24.64
N GLY A 13 3.92 8.94 23.47
CA GLY A 13 3.11 10.13 23.28
C GLY A 13 1.71 9.93 23.88
N ALA A 14 1.05 11.01 24.21
CA ALA A 14 -0.31 11.05 24.71
C ALA A 14 -1.25 10.18 23.86
N ALA A 15 -2.25 9.58 24.47
CA ALA A 15 -3.13 8.50 24.02
C ALA A 15 -3.88 8.68 22.66
N ASN A 16 -3.58 9.71 21.86
CA ASN A 16 -4.29 10.03 20.61
C ASN A 16 -3.37 10.43 19.43
N ALA A 17 -2.09 10.10 19.48
CA ALA A 17 -1.15 10.38 18.40
C ALA A 17 -0.11 9.26 18.26
N TYR A 18 0.35 9.00 17.03
CA TYR A 18 1.42 8.06 16.75
C TYR A 18 2.36 8.66 15.70
N GLN A 19 3.62 8.22 15.67
CA GLN A 19 4.62 8.74 14.72
C GLN A 19 5.25 7.63 13.87
N ALA A 20 5.02 6.38 14.20
CA ALA A 20 5.46 5.25 13.42
C ALA A 20 4.42 4.13 13.41
N GLU A 21 4.40 3.37 12.33
CA GLU A 21 3.64 2.12 12.20
C GLU A 21 4.57 1.05 11.65
N VAL A 22 4.50 -0.16 12.20
CA VAL A 22 5.18 -1.35 11.66
C VAL A 22 4.15 -2.45 11.50
N GLY A 23 4.15 -3.11 10.34
CA GLY A 23 3.26 -4.19 9.99
C GLY A 23 3.98 -5.47 9.62
N GLY A 24 3.29 -6.59 9.83
CA GLY A 24 3.66 -7.89 9.29
C GLY A 24 2.49 -8.49 8.52
N SER A 25 2.75 -9.11 7.38
CA SER A 25 1.72 -9.69 6.52
C SER A 25 2.06 -11.12 6.11
N TYR A 26 1.02 -11.88 5.86
CA TYR A 26 1.07 -13.17 5.20
C TYR A 26 0.07 -13.15 4.05
N ASN A 27 0.52 -13.54 2.86
CA ASN A 27 -0.30 -13.63 1.67
C ASN A 27 -0.14 -15.03 1.06
N TYR A 28 -1.26 -15.62 0.69
CA TYR A 28 -1.34 -16.93 0.04
C TYR A 28 -2.01 -16.72 -1.32
N LEU A 29 -1.31 -17.10 -2.37
CA LEU A 29 -1.80 -17.10 -3.75
C LEU A 29 -2.11 -18.55 -4.12
N ASP A 30 -3.33 -18.78 -4.58
CA ASP A 30 -3.85 -20.08 -5.00
C ASP A 30 -4.21 -20.01 -6.50
N PRO A 31 -3.27 -20.34 -7.40
CA PRO A 31 -3.54 -20.31 -8.83
C PRO A 31 -4.37 -21.52 -9.24
N ASP A 32 -5.24 -21.34 -10.23
CA ASP A 32 -6.06 -22.42 -10.81
C ASP A 32 -5.19 -23.54 -11.40
N ASN A 33 -4.00 -23.18 -11.86
CA ASN A 33 -3.01 -24.12 -12.40
C ASN A 33 -1.64 -23.84 -11.78
N GLY A 34 -0.99 -24.87 -11.26
CA GLY A 34 0.33 -24.76 -10.67
C GLY A 34 0.34 -24.93 -9.16
N SER A 35 1.41 -24.50 -8.52
CA SER A 35 1.58 -24.61 -7.07
C SER A 35 1.27 -23.28 -6.40
N SER A 36 0.57 -23.35 -5.28
CA SER A 36 0.26 -22.19 -4.45
C SER A 36 1.53 -21.52 -3.89
N VAL A 37 1.49 -20.21 -3.70
CA VAL A 37 2.62 -19.41 -3.22
C VAL A 37 2.28 -18.74 -1.90
N SER A 38 3.15 -18.91 -0.92
CA SER A 38 3.10 -18.18 0.35
C SER A 38 4.11 -17.03 0.34
N LYS A 39 3.67 -15.83 0.68
CA LYS A 39 4.54 -14.65 0.81
C LYS A 39 4.41 -14.06 2.21
N PHE A 40 5.55 -13.75 2.82
CA PHE A 40 5.63 -13.02 4.08
C PHE A 40 6.13 -11.61 3.82
N GLY A 41 5.52 -10.63 4.48
CA GLY A 41 5.89 -9.23 4.32
C GLY A 41 6.13 -8.55 5.66
N VAL A 42 7.00 -7.56 5.63
CA VAL A 42 7.19 -6.57 6.70
C VAL A 42 7.16 -5.19 6.07
N ASP A 43 6.42 -4.28 6.66
CA ASP A 43 6.35 -2.89 6.24
C ASP A 43 6.51 -1.94 7.44
N GLY A 44 6.94 -0.73 7.14
CA GLY A 44 7.08 0.32 8.14
C GLY A 44 6.85 1.70 7.54
N THR A 45 6.24 2.58 8.34
CA THR A 45 6.03 3.99 8.01
C THR A 45 6.47 4.86 9.17
N TYR A 46 7.24 5.89 8.88
CA TYR A 46 7.61 6.92 9.84
C TYR A 46 7.08 8.27 9.38
N TYR A 47 6.26 8.90 10.23
CA TYR A 47 5.68 10.21 9.98
C TYR A 47 6.58 11.31 10.53
N PHE A 48 6.80 12.36 9.75
CA PHE A 48 7.68 13.48 10.14
C PHE A 48 7.13 14.26 11.33
N ASN A 49 5.80 14.26 11.51
CA ASN A 49 5.12 14.80 12.68
C ASN A 49 4.11 13.78 13.22
N PRO A 50 3.81 13.79 14.52
CA PRO A 50 2.82 12.90 15.12
C PRO A 50 1.45 13.02 14.45
N VAL A 51 0.89 11.88 14.05
CA VAL A 51 -0.44 11.77 13.44
C VAL A 51 -1.51 11.84 14.52
N GLN A 52 -2.40 12.82 14.41
CA GLN A 52 -3.51 12.99 15.35
C GLN A 52 -4.69 12.12 14.91
N THR A 53 -5.18 11.26 15.81
CA THR A 53 -6.29 10.35 15.50
C THR A 53 -7.67 10.98 15.62
N ARG A 54 -7.81 12.23 15.87
CA ARG A 54 -9.04 13.05 15.96
C ARG A 54 -10.35 12.22 15.86
N ASN A 55 -11.49 12.83 15.57
CA ASN A 55 -12.76 12.13 15.35
C ASN A 55 -12.88 11.63 13.86
N ALA A 56 -11.89 10.88 13.40
CA ALA A 56 -11.81 10.32 12.06
C ALA A 56 -11.61 8.80 12.12
N PRO A 57 -11.89 8.05 11.04
CA PRO A 57 -11.51 6.65 10.95
C PRO A 57 -10.02 6.47 11.22
N LEU A 58 -9.67 5.55 12.11
CA LEU A 58 -8.26 5.33 12.47
C LEU A 58 -7.39 4.93 11.27
N ALA A 59 -7.97 4.25 10.29
CA ALA A 59 -7.28 3.90 9.05
C ALA A 59 -6.90 5.12 8.20
N GLU A 60 -7.66 6.22 8.27
CA GLU A 60 -7.48 7.41 7.45
C GLU A 60 -6.83 8.58 8.21
N ALA A 61 -6.45 8.37 9.47
CA ALA A 61 -5.94 9.45 10.33
C ALA A 61 -4.71 10.16 9.73
N ALA A 62 -3.77 9.42 9.13
CA ALA A 62 -2.58 9.99 8.51
C ALA A 62 -2.93 10.86 7.29
N PHE A 63 -3.78 10.37 6.40
CA PHE A 63 -4.23 11.11 5.21
C PHE A 63 -5.01 12.38 5.62
N LEU A 64 -6.00 12.25 6.48
CA LEU A 64 -6.81 13.39 6.93
C LEU A 64 -6.03 14.41 7.76
N SER A 65 -4.91 14.00 8.38
CA SER A 65 -3.96 14.89 9.06
C SER A 65 -2.90 15.47 8.13
N ARG A 66 -2.89 15.11 6.85
CA ARG A 66 -1.85 15.48 5.87
C ARG A 66 -0.46 15.16 6.42
N ALA A 67 -0.29 13.94 6.92
CA ALA A 67 0.93 13.53 7.60
C ALA A 67 2.00 13.07 6.61
N SER A 68 2.98 13.93 6.35
CA SER A 68 4.14 13.58 5.53
C SER A 68 4.92 12.43 6.16
N ASN A 69 5.38 11.48 5.34
CA ASN A 69 6.01 10.26 5.82
C ASN A 69 7.06 9.71 4.85
N VAL A 70 7.87 8.82 5.36
CA VAL A 70 8.68 7.87 4.61
C VAL A 70 8.21 6.46 4.96
N ASN A 71 8.13 5.59 3.96
CA ASN A 71 7.72 4.21 4.14
C ASN A 71 8.69 3.24 3.45
N ALA A 72 8.69 2.00 3.90
CA ALA A 72 9.47 0.93 3.31
C ALA A 72 8.74 -0.40 3.47
N LEU A 73 8.97 -1.32 2.56
CA LEU A 73 8.44 -2.68 2.61
C LEU A 73 9.46 -3.69 2.10
N ILE A 74 9.32 -4.93 2.57
CA ILE A 74 9.95 -6.11 2.02
C ILE A 74 8.96 -7.27 2.06
N ASN A 75 8.81 -7.99 0.94
CA ASN A 75 8.05 -9.21 0.83
C ASN A 75 8.96 -10.33 0.33
N TYR A 76 8.79 -11.52 0.86
CA TYR A 76 9.52 -12.71 0.46
C TYR A 76 8.55 -13.88 0.27
N GLY A 77 8.66 -14.58 -0.84
CA GLY A 77 7.95 -15.81 -1.14
C GLY A 77 8.91 -16.88 -1.66
N ASP A 78 8.65 -18.11 -1.29
CA ASP A 78 9.36 -19.30 -1.81
C ASP A 78 8.32 -20.34 -2.20
N ASN A 79 8.40 -20.82 -3.43
CA ASN A 79 7.54 -21.86 -3.94
C ASN A 79 8.32 -22.82 -4.85
N SER A 80 8.55 -24.04 -4.34
CA SER A 80 9.06 -25.17 -5.13
C SER A 80 10.26 -24.81 -6.02
N GLY A 81 11.22 -24.04 -5.47
CA GLY A 81 12.42 -23.63 -6.20
C GLY A 81 12.28 -22.30 -6.96
N THR A 82 11.20 -21.56 -6.77
CA THR A 82 11.09 -20.16 -7.22
C THR A 82 11.05 -19.24 -6.02
N LYS A 83 12.02 -18.36 -5.90
CA LYS A 83 12.12 -17.32 -4.89
C LYS A 83 11.69 -15.98 -5.47
N ASP A 84 10.85 -15.27 -4.75
CA ASP A 84 10.31 -13.97 -5.15
C ASP A 84 10.56 -12.99 -3.99
N THR A 85 11.39 -11.98 -4.24
CA THR A 85 11.72 -10.94 -3.25
C THR A 85 11.32 -9.59 -3.81
N GLN A 86 10.48 -8.87 -3.07
CA GLN A 86 10.10 -7.50 -3.37
C GLN A 86 10.52 -6.59 -2.24
N TYR A 87 11.11 -5.45 -2.56
CA TYR A 87 11.40 -4.39 -1.59
C TYR A 87 11.19 -3.03 -2.23
N GLY A 88 10.87 -2.05 -1.40
CA GLY A 88 10.63 -0.70 -1.87
C GLY A 88 10.68 0.32 -0.75
N VAL A 89 10.87 1.57 -1.15
CA VAL A 89 10.82 2.74 -0.28
C VAL A 89 10.03 3.84 -0.98
N GLY A 90 9.30 4.62 -0.18
CA GLY A 90 8.50 5.72 -0.68
C GLY A 90 8.51 6.91 0.28
N VAL A 91 8.13 8.05 -0.24
CA VAL A 91 7.93 9.29 0.51
C VAL A 91 6.63 9.94 0.07
N GLU A 92 5.87 10.43 1.04
CA GLU A 92 4.72 11.32 0.83
C GLU A 92 4.97 12.63 1.56
N TYR A 93 4.77 13.74 0.86
CA TYR A 93 5.04 15.06 1.41
C TYR A 93 3.88 16.03 1.12
N TYR A 94 3.20 16.43 2.18
CA TYR A 94 2.22 17.51 2.16
C TYR A 94 2.93 18.81 2.40
N VAL A 95 2.94 19.69 1.40
CA VAL A 95 3.68 20.96 1.46
C VAL A 95 3.06 21.86 2.54
N PRO A 96 3.82 22.29 3.56
CA PRO A 96 3.28 23.08 4.67
C PRO A 96 2.62 24.37 4.19
N ASN A 97 1.50 24.74 4.82
CA ASN A 97 0.72 25.95 4.53
C ASN A 97 0.25 26.04 3.06
N SER A 98 0.05 24.92 2.41
CA SER A 98 -0.46 24.81 1.05
C SER A 98 -1.40 23.62 0.91
N ASP A 99 -2.04 23.50 -0.25
CA ASP A 99 -2.84 22.33 -0.61
C ASP A 99 -2.12 21.43 -1.62
N PHE A 100 -0.80 21.58 -1.75
CA PHE A 100 0.00 20.73 -2.62
C PHE A 100 0.52 19.49 -1.90
N TYR A 101 0.59 18.40 -2.69
CA TYR A 101 1.08 17.09 -2.30
C TYR A 101 2.12 16.62 -3.30
N LEU A 102 3.16 15.94 -2.81
CA LEU A 102 4.19 15.32 -3.61
C LEU A 102 4.38 13.89 -3.11
N SER A 103 4.57 12.94 -4.00
CA SER A 103 5.04 11.61 -3.63
C SER A 103 6.07 11.07 -4.61
N GLY A 104 6.85 10.13 -4.13
CA GLY A 104 7.77 9.37 -4.95
C GLY A 104 8.08 8.04 -4.30
N ASP A 105 8.21 7.00 -5.12
CA ASP A 105 8.61 5.68 -4.67
C ASP A 105 9.55 5.01 -5.66
N VAL A 106 10.35 4.10 -5.14
CA VAL A 106 11.17 3.18 -5.92
C VAL A 106 11.08 1.81 -5.28
N GLY A 107 10.92 0.80 -6.12
CA GLY A 107 10.86 -0.60 -5.71
C GLY A 107 11.68 -1.50 -6.61
N ARG A 108 11.88 -2.73 -6.16
CA ARG A 108 12.52 -3.76 -6.93
C ARG A 108 11.89 -5.13 -6.65
N ASN A 109 11.61 -5.85 -7.72
CA ASN A 109 11.17 -7.22 -7.69
C ASN A 109 12.28 -8.11 -8.23
N GLU A 110 12.69 -9.13 -7.48
CA GLU A 110 13.67 -10.12 -7.89
C GLU A 110 13.04 -11.50 -7.84
N ARG A 111 13.09 -12.21 -8.97
CA ARG A 111 12.62 -13.60 -9.08
C ARG A 111 13.78 -14.48 -9.53
N GLU A 112 14.07 -15.48 -8.72
CA GLU A 112 15.10 -16.49 -8.98
C GLU A 112 14.44 -17.87 -9.09
N VAL A 113 14.83 -18.65 -10.09
CA VAL A 113 14.37 -20.03 -10.28
C VAL A 113 15.55 -20.98 -10.08
N ASP A 114 15.46 -21.83 -9.03
CA ASP A 114 16.51 -22.77 -8.68
C ASP A 114 16.85 -23.72 -9.85
N ASN A 115 18.13 -24.05 -9.99
CA ASN A 115 18.67 -24.92 -11.03
C ASN A 115 18.48 -24.40 -12.47
N THR A 116 18.17 -23.13 -12.63
CA THR A 116 18.14 -22.47 -13.94
C THR A 116 18.95 -21.18 -13.90
N ASN A 117 19.29 -20.61 -15.06
CA ASN A 117 19.85 -19.26 -15.17
C ASN A 117 18.75 -18.19 -15.35
N ILE A 118 17.53 -18.50 -14.94
CA ILE A 118 16.41 -17.56 -15.03
C ILE A 118 16.42 -16.69 -13.77
N ASP A 119 16.84 -15.45 -13.95
CA ASP A 119 16.88 -14.40 -12.95
C ASP A 119 16.22 -13.16 -13.57
N SER A 120 15.05 -12.78 -13.07
CA SER A 120 14.35 -11.55 -13.49
C SER A 120 14.45 -10.51 -12.38
N LYS A 121 14.87 -9.30 -12.77
CA LYS A 121 14.98 -8.14 -11.86
C LYS A 121 14.29 -6.96 -12.49
N VAL A 122 13.21 -6.53 -11.88
CA VAL A 122 12.42 -5.37 -12.32
C VAL A 122 12.52 -4.27 -11.28
N THR A 123 13.02 -3.12 -11.68
CA THR A 123 12.98 -1.90 -10.87
C THR A 123 11.73 -1.12 -11.26
N THR A 124 10.95 -0.67 -10.26
CA THR A 124 9.78 0.18 -10.46
C THR A 124 10.00 1.54 -9.82
N TYR A 125 9.41 2.56 -10.39
CA TYR A 125 9.46 3.92 -9.85
C TYR A 125 8.17 4.65 -10.14
N ALA A 126 7.77 5.55 -9.23
CA ALA A 126 6.68 6.47 -9.47
C ALA A 126 6.95 7.83 -8.82
N ALA A 127 6.35 8.87 -9.38
CA ALA A 127 6.33 10.20 -8.80
C ALA A 127 5.01 10.90 -9.12
N GLU A 128 4.45 11.61 -8.14
CA GLU A 128 3.18 12.33 -8.30
C GLU A 128 3.26 13.74 -7.73
N VAL A 129 2.53 14.64 -8.36
CA VAL A 129 2.17 15.95 -7.84
C VAL A 129 0.67 15.98 -7.64
N GLY A 130 0.22 16.32 -6.45
CA GLY A 130 -1.19 16.34 -6.09
C GLY A 130 -1.64 17.68 -5.54
N TYR A 131 -2.95 17.86 -5.54
CA TYR A 131 -3.64 19.00 -4.96
C TYR A 131 -4.83 18.54 -4.12
N LEU A 132 -5.05 19.20 -2.99
CA LEU A 132 -6.15 18.90 -2.07
C LEU A 132 -7.19 20.04 -2.13
N PRO A 133 -8.13 20.01 -3.12
CA PRO A 133 -9.10 21.11 -3.34
C PRO A 133 -10.12 21.24 -2.22
N ALA A 134 -10.30 20.19 -1.42
CA ALA A 134 -11.21 20.14 -0.27
C ALA A 134 -10.68 19.21 0.83
N PRO A 135 -11.14 19.37 2.06
CA PRO A 135 -10.81 18.42 3.13
C PRO A 135 -11.14 16.98 2.73
N GLY A 136 -10.16 16.09 2.87
CA GLY A 136 -10.32 14.67 2.55
C GLY A 136 -10.28 14.33 1.06
N LEU A 137 -10.09 15.30 0.13
CA LEU A 137 -9.98 15.05 -1.30
C LEU A 137 -8.57 15.33 -1.79
N LEU A 138 -7.92 14.34 -2.38
CA LEU A 138 -6.66 14.45 -3.11
C LEU A 138 -6.89 14.10 -4.58
N LEU A 139 -6.37 14.94 -5.47
CA LEU A 139 -6.26 14.68 -6.91
C LEU A 139 -4.78 14.79 -7.27
N ALA A 140 -4.22 13.77 -7.94
CA ALA A 140 -2.80 13.75 -8.31
C ALA A 140 -2.61 13.32 -9.77
N LEU A 141 -1.56 13.85 -10.36
CA LEU A 141 -1.02 13.47 -11.66
C LEU A 141 0.43 13.04 -11.46
N GLY A 142 0.87 12.07 -12.22
CA GLY A 142 2.22 11.56 -12.07
C GLY A 142 2.74 10.76 -13.23
N VAL A 143 3.80 10.04 -12.95
CA VAL A 143 4.40 9.05 -13.84
C VAL A 143 4.72 7.81 -13.03
N LYS A 144 4.49 6.64 -13.61
CA LYS A 144 4.91 5.33 -13.09
C LYS A 144 5.66 4.60 -14.18
N GLY A 145 6.76 3.96 -13.83
CA GLY A 145 7.56 3.23 -14.80
C GLY A 145 8.23 2.00 -14.22
N TYR A 146 8.80 1.22 -15.11
CA TYR A 146 9.57 0.04 -14.78
C TYR A 146 10.79 -0.08 -15.72
N ASP A 147 11.80 -0.77 -15.23
CA ASP A 147 13.03 -1.13 -15.95
C ASP A 147 13.35 -2.57 -15.60
N GLU A 148 13.26 -3.46 -16.57
CA GLU A 148 13.61 -4.87 -16.43
C GLU A 148 15.05 -5.08 -16.92
N LYS A 149 15.88 -5.66 -16.04
CA LYS A 149 17.25 -6.00 -16.39
C LYS A 149 17.30 -6.93 -17.61
N ASP A 150 17.99 -6.49 -18.65
CA ASP A 150 18.11 -7.19 -19.93
C ASP A 150 16.76 -7.41 -20.66
N GLY A 151 15.72 -6.66 -20.29
CA GLY A 151 14.37 -6.75 -20.81
C GLY A 151 13.82 -5.43 -21.34
N LYS A 152 12.55 -5.18 -21.04
CA LYS A 152 11.81 -3.98 -21.44
C LYS A 152 11.84 -2.92 -20.34
N ASP A 153 11.71 -1.68 -20.74
CA ASP A 153 11.42 -0.55 -19.89
C ASP A 153 10.19 0.20 -20.40
N GLY A 154 9.53 0.92 -19.52
CA GLY A 154 8.37 1.73 -19.88
C GLY A 154 8.05 2.75 -18.79
N ALA A 155 7.37 3.81 -19.16
CA ALA A 155 6.91 4.84 -18.23
C ALA A 155 5.62 5.48 -18.73
N ASP A 156 4.59 5.44 -17.90
CA ASP A 156 3.24 5.91 -18.21
C ASP A 156 2.82 7.08 -17.36
N PRO A 157 2.07 8.02 -17.92
CA PRO A 157 1.37 9.02 -17.13
C PRO A 157 0.33 8.38 -16.23
N THR A 158 0.17 8.92 -15.02
CA THR A 158 -0.79 8.43 -14.04
C THR A 158 -1.75 9.49 -13.58
N VAL A 159 -2.94 9.06 -13.16
CA VAL A 159 -3.91 9.86 -12.43
C VAL A 159 -4.32 9.12 -11.17
N ARG A 160 -4.48 9.85 -10.07
CA ARG A 160 -4.99 9.31 -8.81
C ARG A 160 -5.99 10.26 -8.18
N ALA A 161 -7.04 9.70 -7.62
CA ALA A 161 -7.98 10.40 -6.76
C ALA A 161 -8.18 9.60 -5.47
N LYS A 162 -8.22 10.29 -4.33
CA LYS A 162 -8.62 9.73 -3.03
C LYS A 162 -9.58 10.67 -2.37
N TYR A 163 -10.71 10.15 -1.89
CA TYR A 163 -11.69 10.94 -1.19
C TYR A 163 -12.21 10.23 0.05
N VAL A 164 -11.90 10.80 1.20
CA VAL A 164 -12.43 10.37 2.50
C VAL A 164 -13.44 11.41 2.95
N THR A 165 -14.69 10.99 3.13
CA THR A 165 -15.79 11.88 3.49
C THR A 165 -16.80 11.17 4.39
N GLN A 166 -17.71 11.93 4.98
CA GLN A 166 -18.82 11.41 5.76
C GLN A 166 -20.08 11.37 4.94
N VAL A 167 -20.76 10.22 4.93
CA VAL A 167 -22.07 9.98 4.31
C VAL A 167 -23.05 9.55 5.39
N GLY A 168 -23.97 10.43 5.75
CA GLY A 168 -24.86 10.21 6.88
C GLY A 168 -24.10 10.20 8.21
N GLN A 169 -24.10 9.08 8.90
CA GLN A 169 -23.42 8.88 10.19
C GLN A 169 -22.10 8.09 10.05
N HIS A 170 -21.74 7.67 8.86
CA HIS A 170 -20.60 6.82 8.57
C HIS A 170 -19.61 7.52 7.67
N ASP A 171 -18.34 7.18 7.83
CA ASP A 171 -17.31 7.64 6.89
C ASP A 171 -17.16 6.64 5.75
N VAL A 172 -16.70 7.14 4.61
CA VAL A 172 -16.34 6.34 3.43
C VAL A 172 -14.99 6.81 2.89
N ASN A 173 -14.21 5.88 2.34
CA ASN A 173 -13.04 6.14 1.53
C ASN A 173 -13.32 5.65 0.11
N LEU A 174 -12.99 6.47 -0.88
CA LEU A 174 -13.03 6.11 -2.29
C LEU A 174 -11.67 6.44 -2.90
N GLU A 175 -11.07 5.48 -3.58
CA GLU A 175 -9.79 5.66 -4.27
C GLU A 175 -9.90 5.15 -5.70
N ALA A 176 -9.26 5.87 -6.62
CA ALA A 176 -9.09 5.47 -8.01
C ALA A 176 -7.68 5.84 -8.46
N PHE A 177 -7.07 4.94 -9.23
CA PHE A 177 -5.76 5.11 -9.85
C PHE A 177 -5.82 4.57 -11.28
N GLY A 178 -5.12 5.22 -12.20
CA GLY A 178 -4.91 4.73 -13.55
C GLY A 178 -3.51 5.12 -14.05
N ALA A 179 -2.86 4.19 -14.75
CA ALA A 179 -1.67 4.40 -15.55
C ALA A 179 -2.02 4.06 -17.01
N PHE A 180 -1.60 4.89 -17.96
CA PHE A 180 -2.10 4.85 -19.34
C PHE A 180 -0.93 4.78 -20.33
N GLY A 181 -0.74 3.63 -20.96
CA GLY A 181 0.30 3.38 -21.96
C GLY A 181 0.78 1.94 -21.93
N ASP A 182 2.06 1.70 -21.67
CA ASP A 182 2.63 0.35 -21.68
C ASP A 182 2.23 -0.51 -20.46
N LEU A 183 1.90 0.12 -19.33
CA LEU A 183 1.45 -0.56 -18.09
C LEU A 183 -0.03 -0.88 -18.11
N ASP A 184 -0.83 0.03 -18.63
CA ASP A 184 -2.31 -0.01 -18.70
C ASP A 184 -2.92 -0.60 -17.41
N GLU A 185 -2.76 0.15 -16.31
CA GLU A 185 -3.11 -0.30 -14.96
C GLU A 185 -4.26 0.52 -14.40
N TYR A 186 -5.25 -0.16 -13.84
CA TYR A 186 -6.39 0.47 -13.16
C TYR A 186 -6.60 -0.12 -11.78
N LYS A 187 -6.89 0.76 -10.82
CA LYS A 187 -7.24 0.36 -9.47
C LYS A 187 -8.37 1.22 -8.94
N VAL A 188 -9.40 0.58 -8.38
CA VAL A 188 -10.50 1.27 -7.69
C VAL A 188 -10.69 0.60 -6.34
N ARG A 189 -10.89 1.36 -5.28
CA ARG A 189 -11.17 0.87 -3.94
C ARG A 189 -12.24 1.71 -3.27
N GLY A 190 -13.13 1.06 -2.52
CA GLY A 190 -14.06 1.70 -1.62
C GLY A 190 -14.08 1.02 -0.26
N ASP A 191 -14.00 1.81 0.81
CA ASP A 191 -14.12 1.31 2.18
C ASP A 191 -15.27 2.05 2.89
N TYR A 192 -16.10 1.28 3.58
CA TYR A 192 -17.17 1.78 4.43
C TYR A 192 -16.78 1.56 5.90
N TYR A 193 -16.78 2.63 6.67
CA TYR A 193 -16.44 2.62 8.08
C TYR A 193 -17.69 2.41 8.93
N ILE A 194 -17.88 1.18 9.44
CA ILE A 194 -18.98 0.83 10.36
C ILE A 194 -18.87 1.65 11.64
N ASP A 195 -17.66 1.82 12.13
CA ASP A 195 -17.26 2.75 13.17
C ASP A 195 -15.84 3.27 12.90
N LYS A 196 -15.29 4.13 13.76
CA LYS A 196 -13.93 4.69 13.58
C LYS A 196 -12.81 3.65 13.64
N THR A 197 -13.11 2.43 14.07
CA THR A 197 -12.15 1.34 14.25
C THR A 197 -12.35 0.16 13.31
N LEU A 198 -13.50 0.08 12.63
CA LEU A 198 -13.86 -1.06 11.76
C LEU A 198 -14.31 -0.59 10.40
N SER A 199 -13.63 -1.05 9.37
CA SER A 199 -14.06 -0.90 7.98
C SER A 199 -14.26 -2.24 7.29
N VAL A 200 -15.13 -2.23 6.29
CA VAL A 200 -15.27 -3.26 5.26
C VAL A 200 -15.17 -2.59 3.91
N GLY A 201 -14.55 -3.24 2.95
CA GLY A 201 -14.31 -2.63 1.66
C GLY A 201 -14.24 -3.64 0.53
N ALA A 202 -14.24 -3.10 -0.67
CA ALA A 202 -14.00 -3.84 -1.91
C ALA A 202 -13.01 -3.06 -2.78
N ASP A 203 -12.26 -3.79 -3.57
CA ASP A 203 -11.32 -3.24 -4.54
C ASP A 203 -11.37 -4.03 -5.84
N TYR A 204 -11.02 -3.35 -6.92
CA TYR A 204 -10.80 -3.95 -8.22
C TYR A 204 -9.45 -3.50 -8.74
N TYR A 205 -8.68 -4.42 -9.29
CA TYR A 205 -7.38 -4.20 -9.88
C TYR A 205 -7.30 -4.88 -11.24
N ASN A 206 -6.82 -4.14 -12.24
CA ASN A 206 -6.49 -4.65 -13.55
C ASN A 206 -5.09 -4.16 -13.94
N ASN A 207 -4.33 -5.01 -14.63
CA ASN A 207 -3.03 -4.67 -15.21
C ASN A 207 -2.79 -5.52 -16.46
N ASP A 208 -2.86 -4.90 -17.62
CA ASP A 208 -2.72 -5.57 -18.91
C ASP A 208 -1.30 -6.10 -19.15
N LEU A 209 -0.25 -5.43 -18.61
CA LEU A 209 1.13 -5.90 -18.75
C LEU A 209 1.36 -7.28 -18.10
N THR A 210 0.66 -7.55 -17.00
CA THR A 210 0.78 -8.80 -16.23
C THR A 210 -0.39 -9.74 -16.43
N ASP A 211 -1.35 -9.36 -17.29
CA ASP A 211 -2.61 -10.09 -17.54
C ASP A 211 -3.31 -10.44 -16.21
N LYS A 212 -3.37 -9.45 -15.32
CA LYS A 212 -3.97 -9.61 -13.99
C LYS A 212 -5.24 -8.80 -13.86
N ASP A 213 -6.31 -9.51 -13.56
CA ASP A 213 -7.63 -8.98 -13.24
C ASP A 213 -8.08 -9.57 -11.89
N GLU A 214 -8.40 -8.74 -10.92
CA GLU A 214 -8.71 -9.20 -9.58
C GLU A 214 -9.76 -8.30 -8.90
N PHE A 215 -10.84 -8.91 -8.40
CA PHE A 215 -11.78 -8.29 -7.49
C PHE A 215 -11.49 -8.72 -6.05
N GLY A 216 -11.38 -7.78 -5.12
CA GLY A 216 -11.10 -8.05 -3.71
C GLY A 216 -12.18 -7.58 -2.77
N ILE A 217 -12.29 -8.26 -1.64
CA ILE A 217 -13.03 -7.81 -0.46
C ILE A 217 -12.08 -7.77 0.73
N ASN A 218 -12.23 -6.77 1.57
CA ASN A 218 -11.35 -6.60 2.73
C ASN A 218 -12.13 -6.15 3.97
N ALA A 219 -11.54 -6.40 5.13
CA ALA A 219 -12.00 -5.84 6.39
C ALA A 219 -10.80 -5.48 7.26
N LYS A 220 -10.84 -4.31 7.92
CA LYS A 220 -9.80 -3.85 8.82
C LYS A 220 -10.39 -3.47 10.16
N LYS A 221 -9.83 -4.02 11.24
CA LYS A 221 -10.21 -3.70 12.63
C LYS A 221 -9.04 -3.20 13.43
N PHE A 222 -9.21 -2.06 14.06
CA PHE A 222 -8.36 -1.59 15.14
C PHE A 222 -8.85 -2.17 16.46
N LEU A 223 -8.04 -3.01 17.09
CA LEU A 223 -8.33 -3.60 18.41
C LEU A 223 -8.22 -2.55 19.50
N ASN A 224 -7.34 -1.59 19.31
CA ASN A 224 -7.18 -0.36 20.06
C ASN A 224 -6.55 0.70 19.13
N GLN A 225 -6.13 1.85 19.65
CA GLN A 225 -5.55 2.92 18.82
C GLN A 225 -4.19 2.54 18.19
N GLN A 226 -3.52 1.54 18.71
CA GLN A 226 -2.17 1.13 18.31
C GLN A 226 -2.17 -0.15 17.46
N VAL A 227 -3.07 -1.10 17.73
CA VAL A 227 -3.06 -2.42 17.10
C VAL A 227 -4.18 -2.55 16.09
N SER A 228 -3.86 -2.90 14.87
CA SER A 228 -4.82 -3.23 13.82
C SER A 228 -4.57 -4.63 13.23
N VAL A 229 -5.66 -5.24 12.75
CA VAL A 229 -5.65 -6.47 11.95
C VAL A 229 -6.50 -6.23 10.70
N GLU A 230 -6.00 -6.68 9.57
CA GLU A 230 -6.67 -6.58 8.27
C GLU A 230 -6.68 -7.94 7.60
N GLY A 231 -7.80 -8.30 6.97
CA GLY A 231 -7.94 -9.48 6.12
C GLY A 231 -8.44 -9.07 4.75
N ARG A 232 -7.94 -9.73 3.70
CA ARG A 232 -8.38 -9.55 2.31
C ARG A 232 -8.51 -10.90 1.61
N VAL A 233 -9.53 -11.03 0.79
CA VAL A 233 -9.70 -12.13 -0.18
C VAL A 233 -9.85 -11.49 -1.55
N GLY A 234 -9.05 -11.93 -2.52
CA GLY A 234 -9.11 -11.53 -3.91
C GLY A 234 -9.49 -12.70 -4.79
N PHE A 235 -10.29 -12.42 -5.81
CA PHE A 235 -10.79 -13.36 -6.81
C PHE A 235 -10.31 -12.86 -8.18
N GLY A 236 -9.35 -13.53 -8.75
CA GLY A 236 -8.81 -13.26 -10.08
C GLY A 236 -9.27 -14.28 -11.10
N ASP A 237 -9.03 -14.01 -12.37
CA ASP A 237 -9.40 -14.91 -13.47
C ASP A 237 -8.60 -16.22 -13.45
N ASN A 238 -7.38 -16.20 -12.93
CA ASN A 238 -6.46 -17.34 -12.92
C ASN A 238 -5.95 -17.71 -11.53
N ASP A 239 -6.29 -16.92 -10.50
CA ASP A 239 -5.85 -17.16 -9.13
C ASP A 239 -6.80 -16.56 -8.09
N ASN A 240 -6.76 -17.11 -6.88
CA ASN A 240 -7.36 -16.49 -5.71
C ASN A 240 -6.27 -16.05 -4.74
N THR A 241 -6.48 -14.92 -4.08
CA THR A 241 -5.53 -14.38 -3.10
C THR A 241 -6.15 -14.30 -1.71
N TYR A 242 -5.40 -14.65 -0.68
CA TYR A 242 -5.79 -14.56 0.72
C TYR A 242 -4.69 -13.84 1.49
N GLY A 243 -5.04 -12.74 2.13
CA GLY A 243 -4.08 -11.91 2.85
C GLY A 243 -4.52 -11.61 4.27
N VAL A 244 -3.56 -11.59 5.18
CA VAL A 244 -3.74 -11.06 6.53
C VAL A 244 -2.57 -10.16 6.88
N ARG A 245 -2.85 -9.02 7.52
CA ARG A 245 -1.82 -8.09 8.03
C ARG A 245 -2.16 -7.70 9.46
N ALA A 246 -1.16 -7.67 10.32
CA ALA A 246 -1.25 -7.06 11.65
C ALA A 246 -0.25 -5.91 11.73
N ALA A 247 -0.63 -4.81 12.39
CA ALA A 247 0.24 -3.65 12.53
C ALA A 247 0.18 -3.06 13.95
N TYR A 248 1.27 -2.40 14.32
CA TYR A 248 1.43 -1.69 15.57
C TYR A 248 1.91 -0.25 15.33
N ARG A 249 1.27 0.71 16.03
CA ARG A 249 1.56 2.16 16.00
C ARG A 249 2.19 2.62 17.31
N PHE A 250 3.19 3.48 17.19
CA PHE A 250 3.90 4.07 18.35
C PHE A 250 3.70 5.58 18.42
#